data_ab2b11a4869bf670786050e4c3227862
#
_entry.id   ab2b11a4869bf670786050e4c3227862
#
_cell.length_a   1.000
_cell.length_b   1.000
_cell.length_c   1.000
_cell.angle_alpha   90.00
_cell.angle_beta   90.00
_cell.angle_gamma   90.00
#
_symmetry.space_group_name_H-M   'P 1'
#
loop_
_entity.id
_entity.type
_entity.pdbx_description
1 polymer ?
#
loop_
_entity_poly.entity_id
_entity_poly.type
_entity_poly.pdbx_seq_one_letter_code
_entity_poly.pdbx_strand_id
1 'polypeptide(L)'
;MKYIFVGDIHGKVEQVERALAKDGMKIFVGDFMDSFDRPWNDHAKCLDLVIEACKKDEAKIIYGNHELSYLQPHHRCSGYNVEMEQVVFDRKKDIEALFKSHILITPEFLVSHAGLTKQIWDKFQLTLDNLDDKLQDWWPNIRTPMHWIGNYRGGLNKVGGLFWCDWNAEFNPIEGLTQVFGHTAGRGVRQRVNSFCIDCLDNEHSFLEMEI
;
A
#
# COMPACT_ATOMS: atom_id res chain seq x y z
N MET A 1 10.92 -14.13 11.77
CA MET A 1 10.18 -14.67 10.60
C MET A 1 10.61 -13.91 9.37
N LYS A 2 10.82 -14.60 8.21
CA LYS A 2 11.18 -13.92 6.96
C LYS A 2 9.95 -13.29 6.31
N TYR A 3 10.06 -12.00 5.98
CA TYR A 3 9.04 -11.22 5.24
C TYR A 3 9.57 -10.78 3.89
N ILE A 4 8.69 -10.76 2.89
CA ILE A 4 8.94 -10.28 1.54
C ILE A 4 7.92 -9.18 1.25
N PHE A 5 8.39 -7.96 1.21
CA PHE A 5 7.56 -6.79 0.94
C PHE A 5 7.57 -6.50 -0.57
N VAL A 6 6.38 -6.37 -1.14
CA VAL A 6 6.14 -6.22 -2.56
C VAL A 6 5.47 -4.88 -2.81
N GLY A 7 6.10 -4.03 -3.63
CA GLY A 7 5.61 -2.70 -3.99
C GLY A 7 4.40 -2.75 -4.92
N ASP A 8 4.08 -1.60 -5.50
CA ASP A 8 2.91 -1.35 -6.33
C ASP A 8 2.90 -2.25 -7.58
N ILE A 9 1.80 -2.97 -7.79
CA ILE A 9 1.72 -4.08 -8.76
C ILE A 9 1.34 -3.59 -10.17
N HIS A 10 0.30 -2.78 -10.29
CA HIS A 10 -0.16 -2.23 -11.56
C HIS A 10 -0.18 -3.26 -12.72
N GLY A 11 -0.76 -4.45 -12.47
CA GLY A 11 -0.90 -5.51 -13.49
C GLY A 11 0.37 -6.31 -13.82
N LYS A 12 1.46 -6.16 -13.05
CA LYS A 12 2.73 -6.88 -13.29
C LYS A 12 2.68 -8.33 -12.80
N VAL A 13 2.02 -9.20 -13.56
CA VAL A 13 1.80 -10.61 -13.22
C VAL A 13 3.10 -11.33 -12.90
N GLU A 14 4.13 -11.12 -13.71
CA GLU A 14 5.46 -11.72 -13.54
C GLU A 14 6.10 -11.38 -12.19
N GLN A 15 5.83 -10.19 -11.66
CA GLN A 15 6.35 -9.77 -10.35
C GLN A 15 5.58 -10.46 -9.21
N VAL A 16 4.28 -10.61 -9.35
CA VAL A 16 3.46 -11.37 -8.40
C VAL A 16 3.92 -12.83 -8.34
N GLU A 17 4.07 -13.50 -9.50
CA GLU A 17 4.54 -14.88 -9.59
C GLU A 17 5.92 -15.06 -8.96
N ARG A 18 6.86 -14.13 -9.24
CA ARG A 18 8.20 -14.12 -8.63
C ARG A 18 8.16 -13.93 -7.11
N ALA A 19 7.31 -13.04 -6.62
CA ALA A 19 7.16 -12.82 -5.18
C ALA A 19 6.60 -14.06 -4.49
N LEU A 20 5.54 -14.65 -5.04
CA LEU A 20 4.90 -15.84 -4.49
C LEU A 20 5.81 -17.08 -4.48
N ALA A 21 6.77 -17.16 -5.41
CA ALA A 21 7.75 -18.25 -5.45
C ALA A 21 8.84 -18.17 -4.35
N LYS A 22 8.93 -17.05 -3.62
CA LYS A 22 9.93 -16.90 -2.54
C LYS A 22 9.45 -17.52 -1.24
N ASP A 23 10.40 -18.00 -0.43
CA ASP A 23 10.12 -18.46 0.93
C ASP A 23 9.90 -17.27 1.88
N GLY A 24 8.88 -17.36 2.74
CA GLY A 24 8.53 -16.34 3.74
C GLY A 24 7.12 -15.76 3.55
N MET A 25 6.67 -14.96 4.50
CA MET A 25 5.39 -14.25 4.43
C MET A 25 5.48 -13.08 3.46
N LYS A 26 4.62 -13.04 2.45
CA LYS A 26 4.54 -11.93 1.48
C LYS A 26 3.60 -10.85 1.98
N ILE A 27 4.00 -9.58 1.87
CA ILE A 27 3.13 -8.44 2.16
C ILE A 27 3.12 -7.52 0.95
N PHE A 28 1.97 -7.45 0.29
CA PHE A 28 1.71 -6.57 -0.86
C PHE A 28 1.17 -5.22 -0.36
N VAL A 29 1.80 -4.12 -0.76
CA VAL A 29 1.44 -2.80 -0.26
C VAL A 29 0.36 -2.07 -1.08
N GLY A 30 -0.34 -2.80 -1.96
CA GLY A 30 -1.48 -2.28 -2.73
C GLY A 30 -1.15 -1.92 -4.17
N ASP A 31 -2.04 -1.15 -4.77
CA ASP A 31 -1.99 -0.67 -6.16
C ASP A 31 -1.86 -1.80 -7.18
N PHE A 32 -2.85 -2.69 -7.20
CA PHE A 32 -3.00 -3.72 -8.22
C PHE A 32 -3.61 -3.19 -9.50
N MET A 33 -4.45 -2.15 -9.37
CA MET A 33 -5.24 -1.57 -10.44
C MET A 33 -4.48 -0.46 -11.16
N ASP A 34 -5.02 -0.11 -12.32
CA ASP A 34 -4.63 1.04 -13.14
C ASP A 34 -3.17 1.01 -13.62
N SER A 35 -3.00 0.66 -14.87
CA SER A 35 -1.75 0.76 -15.60
C SER A 35 -1.99 1.39 -16.96
N PHE A 36 -0.98 2.06 -17.51
CA PHE A 36 -1.04 2.64 -18.85
C PHE A 36 -0.55 1.68 -19.94
N ASP A 37 0.07 0.56 -19.57
CA ASP A 37 0.74 -0.37 -20.47
C ASP A 37 0.34 -1.84 -20.28
N ARG A 38 -0.53 -2.14 -19.29
CA ARG A 38 -0.98 -3.51 -19.01
C ARG A 38 -2.48 -3.67 -19.28
N PRO A 39 -2.91 -4.78 -19.91
CA PRO A 39 -4.32 -5.03 -20.14
C PRO A 39 -5.06 -5.37 -18.84
N TRP A 40 -6.37 -5.14 -18.80
CA TRP A 40 -7.19 -5.39 -17.60
C TRP A 40 -7.13 -6.85 -17.11
N ASN A 41 -6.94 -7.82 -18.00
CA ASN A 41 -6.77 -9.24 -17.64
C ASN A 41 -5.57 -9.50 -16.75
N ASP A 42 -4.48 -8.74 -16.90
CA ASP A 42 -3.29 -8.88 -16.06
C ASP A 42 -3.56 -8.40 -14.64
N HIS A 43 -4.32 -7.32 -14.47
CA HIS A 43 -4.76 -6.84 -13.17
C HIS A 43 -5.67 -7.86 -12.47
N ALA A 44 -6.63 -8.43 -13.19
CA ALA A 44 -7.49 -9.50 -12.69
C ALA A 44 -6.66 -10.72 -12.23
N LYS A 45 -5.69 -11.15 -13.05
CA LYS A 45 -4.81 -12.26 -12.71
C LYS A 45 -3.94 -11.97 -11.49
N CYS A 46 -3.39 -10.76 -11.37
CA CYS A 46 -2.64 -10.36 -10.18
C CYS A 46 -3.47 -10.49 -8.90
N LEU A 47 -4.70 -9.94 -8.92
CA LEU A 47 -5.62 -10.05 -7.78
C LEU A 47 -5.94 -11.50 -7.44
N ASP A 48 -6.29 -12.33 -8.43
CA ASP A 48 -6.63 -13.73 -8.21
C ASP A 48 -5.48 -14.50 -7.55
N LEU A 49 -4.26 -14.34 -8.04
CA LEU A 49 -3.07 -14.98 -7.49
C LEU A 49 -2.84 -14.59 -6.03
N VAL A 50 -2.94 -13.31 -5.71
CA VAL A 50 -2.65 -12.82 -4.36
C VAL A 50 -3.80 -13.11 -3.39
N ILE A 51 -5.07 -13.03 -3.83
CA ILE A 51 -6.24 -13.46 -3.06
C ILE A 51 -6.12 -14.94 -2.66
N GLU A 52 -5.74 -15.81 -3.61
CA GLU A 52 -5.53 -17.24 -3.30
C GLU A 52 -4.37 -17.47 -2.33
N ALA A 53 -3.28 -16.72 -2.44
CA ALA A 53 -2.18 -16.79 -1.49
C ALA A 53 -2.60 -16.31 -0.08
N CYS A 54 -3.44 -15.27 0.00
CA CYS A 54 -3.99 -14.79 1.27
C CYS A 54 -4.92 -15.82 1.92
N LYS A 55 -5.76 -16.50 1.13
CA LYS A 55 -6.64 -17.58 1.64
C LYS A 55 -5.86 -18.76 2.21
N LYS A 56 -4.61 -18.96 1.77
CA LYS A 56 -3.68 -19.99 2.27
C LYS A 56 -2.79 -19.50 3.42
N ASP A 57 -2.95 -18.26 3.86
CA ASP A 57 -2.08 -17.59 4.85
C ASP A 57 -0.60 -17.50 4.42
N GLU A 58 -0.35 -17.45 3.10
CA GLU A 58 0.98 -17.29 2.50
C GLU A 58 1.30 -15.82 2.19
N ALA A 59 0.27 -14.96 2.16
CA ALA A 59 0.40 -13.54 1.88
C ALA A 59 -0.58 -12.69 2.70
N LYS A 60 -0.26 -11.38 2.80
CA LYS A 60 -1.14 -10.33 3.30
C LYS A 60 -1.17 -9.19 2.30
N ILE A 61 -2.28 -8.46 2.27
CA ILE A 61 -2.54 -7.38 1.33
C ILE A 61 -2.95 -6.11 2.07
N ILE A 62 -2.45 -4.98 1.61
CA ILE A 62 -2.90 -3.64 2.02
C ILE A 62 -3.64 -2.99 0.84
N TYR A 63 -4.67 -2.19 1.14
CA TYR A 63 -5.29 -1.32 0.15
C TYR A 63 -4.28 -0.28 -0.35
N GLY A 64 -4.19 -0.10 -1.67
CA GLY A 64 -3.62 1.08 -2.28
C GLY A 64 -4.68 2.14 -2.59
N ASN A 65 -4.26 3.33 -3.00
CA ASN A 65 -5.19 4.38 -3.41
C ASN A 65 -5.94 4.00 -4.70
N HIS A 66 -5.36 3.18 -5.56
CA HIS A 66 -6.00 2.71 -6.79
C HIS A 66 -7.16 1.75 -6.50
N GLU A 67 -7.05 0.80 -5.57
CA GLU A 67 -8.21 -0.02 -5.14
C GLU A 67 -9.30 0.83 -4.50
N LEU A 68 -8.92 1.78 -3.65
CA LEU A 68 -9.88 2.67 -2.99
C LEU A 68 -10.65 3.54 -3.98
N SER A 69 -10.08 3.88 -5.13
CA SER A 69 -10.76 4.67 -6.16
C SER A 69 -11.98 3.96 -6.76
N TYR A 70 -11.99 2.63 -6.75
CA TYR A 70 -13.12 1.79 -7.22
C TYR A 70 -14.12 1.46 -6.11
N LEU A 71 -13.64 1.36 -4.88
CA LEU A 71 -14.47 1.02 -3.71
C LEU A 71 -15.10 2.23 -3.06
N GLN A 72 -14.45 3.39 -3.15
CA GLN A 72 -14.88 4.66 -2.56
C GLN A 72 -14.92 5.75 -3.62
N PRO A 73 -16.08 6.07 -4.23
CA PRO A 73 -16.20 6.89 -5.43
C PRO A 73 -15.69 8.34 -5.30
N HIS A 74 -15.24 8.76 -4.12
CA HIS A 74 -14.68 10.10 -3.87
C HIS A 74 -13.18 10.23 -4.19
N HIS A 75 -12.48 9.13 -4.50
CA HIS A 75 -11.04 9.09 -4.71
C HIS A 75 -10.69 8.47 -6.07
N ARG A 76 -11.08 9.11 -7.17
CA ARG A 76 -10.68 8.61 -8.50
C ARG A 76 -9.20 8.91 -8.76
N CYS A 77 -8.43 7.86 -9.03
CA CYS A 77 -7.04 7.94 -9.46
C CYS A 77 -6.92 8.14 -10.97
N SER A 78 -5.73 8.57 -11.42
CA SER A 78 -5.37 8.51 -12.85
C SER A 78 -5.37 7.05 -13.32
N GLY A 79 -5.87 6.81 -14.53
CA GLY A 79 -5.97 5.43 -15.04
C GLY A 79 -7.29 4.72 -14.75
N TYR A 80 -8.17 5.31 -13.90
CA TYR A 80 -9.49 4.73 -13.65
C TYR A 80 -10.24 4.44 -14.95
N ASN A 81 -10.77 3.24 -15.10
CA ASN A 81 -11.57 2.82 -16.24
C ASN A 81 -12.65 1.78 -15.85
N VAL A 82 -13.63 1.57 -16.76
CA VAL A 82 -14.81 0.73 -16.49
C VAL A 82 -14.45 -0.76 -16.46
N GLU A 83 -13.49 -1.20 -17.25
CA GLU A 83 -13.03 -2.60 -17.24
C GLU A 83 -12.43 -2.95 -15.88
N MET A 84 -11.65 -2.05 -15.30
CA MET A 84 -11.09 -2.24 -13.96
C MET A 84 -12.14 -2.20 -12.86
N GLU A 85 -13.18 -1.35 -13.02
CA GLU A 85 -14.31 -1.32 -12.09
C GLU A 85 -14.98 -2.70 -11.99
N GLN A 86 -15.20 -3.38 -13.14
CA GLN A 86 -15.78 -4.72 -13.16
C GLN A 86 -14.84 -5.75 -12.49
N VAL A 87 -13.53 -5.67 -12.74
CA VAL A 87 -12.53 -6.55 -12.10
C VAL A 87 -12.60 -6.46 -10.57
N VAL A 88 -12.68 -5.25 -10.04
CA VAL A 88 -12.79 -5.02 -8.59
C VAL A 88 -14.15 -5.47 -8.07
N PHE A 89 -15.23 -5.18 -8.79
CA PHE A 89 -16.59 -5.55 -8.39
C PHE A 89 -16.77 -7.07 -8.27
N ASP A 90 -16.26 -7.82 -9.23
CA ASP A 90 -16.34 -9.29 -9.24
C ASP A 90 -15.60 -9.93 -8.04
N ARG A 91 -14.59 -9.23 -7.49
CA ARG A 91 -13.75 -9.68 -6.36
C ARG A 91 -14.03 -8.94 -5.06
N LYS A 92 -15.00 -8.05 -5.05
CA LYS A 92 -15.28 -7.14 -3.93
C LYS A 92 -15.36 -7.85 -2.58
N LYS A 93 -16.04 -8.99 -2.53
CA LYS A 93 -16.20 -9.76 -1.29
C LYS A 93 -14.86 -10.24 -0.73
N ASP A 94 -13.98 -10.74 -1.58
CA ASP A 94 -12.65 -11.21 -1.16
C ASP A 94 -11.76 -10.01 -0.78
N ILE A 95 -11.81 -8.92 -1.55
CA ILE A 95 -11.07 -7.69 -1.27
C ILE A 95 -11.46 -7.14 0.10
N GLU A 96 -12.75 -6.96 0.38
CA GLU A 96 -13.24 -6.45 1.67
C GLU A 96 -12.90 -7.37 2.85
N ALA A 97 -12.80 -8.67 2.62
CA ALA A 97 -12.45 -9.64 3.67
C ALA A 97 -10.95 -9.70 3.98
N LEU A 98 -10.10 -9.61 2.96
CA LEU A 98 -8.67 -9.91 3.04
C LEU A 98 -7.77 -8.68 3.12
N PHE A 99 -8.14 -7.58 2.43
CA PHE A 99 -7.32 -6.38 2.38
C PHE A 99 -7.37 -5.62 3.71
N LYS A 100 -6.26 -5.05 4.09
CA LYS A 100 -6.11 -4.25 5.32
C LYS A 100 -5.77 -2.81 4.99
N SER A 101 -6.17 -1.88 5.84
CA SER A 101 -5.75 -0.48 5.70
C SER A 101 -4.27 -0.29 6.01
N HIS A 102 -3.75 -1.10 6.93
CA HIS A 102 -2.36 -1.16 7.36
C HIS A 102 -2.09 -2.51 8.06
N ILE A 103 -0.81 -2.81 8.29
CA ILE A 103 -0.38 -3.97 9.08
C ILE A 103 0.69 -3.49 10.07
N LEU A 104 0.49 -3.76 11.35
CA LEU A 104 1.55 -3.71 12.35
C LEU A 104 2.13 -5.12 12.51
N ILE A 105 3.42 -5.30 12.18
CA ILE A 105 4.14 -6.57 12.42
C ILE A 105 4.55 -6.64 13.89
N THR A 106 5.05 -5.52 14.41
CA THR A 106 5.25 -5.24 15.84
C THR A 106 4.72 -3.82 16.12
N PRO A 107 4.58 -3.36 17.37
CA PRO A 107 4.18 -1.99 17.66
C PRO A 107 5.07 -0.94 16.99
N GLU A 108 6.36 -1.27 16.76
CA GLU A 108 7.35 -0.39 16.15
C GLU A 108 7.52 -0.62 14.65
N PHE A 109 6.71 -1.48 14.00
CA PHE A 109 6.85 -1.82 12.58
C PHE A 109 5.54 -1.71 11.82
N LEU A 110 5.36 -0.61 11.12
CA LEU A 110 4.18 -0.30 10.29
C LEU A 110 4.41 -0.66 8.82
N VAL A 111 3.48 -1.38 8.21
CA VAL A 111 3.36 -1.51 6.76
C VAL A 111 2.08 -0.81 6.31
N SER A 112 2.20 0.09 5.34
CA SER A 112 1.08 0.86 4.79
C SER A 112 1.30 1.10 3.29
N HIS A 113 0.33 1.71 2.60
CA HIS A 113 0.51 1.96 1.17
C HIS A 113 1.50 3.11 0.89
N ALA A 114 1.32 4.29 1.51
CA ALA A 114 2.11 5.49 1.20
C ALA A 114 2.98 6.02 2.37
N GLY A 115 2.90 5.38 3.54
CA GLY A 115 3.64 5.78 4.73
C GLY A 115 2.90 6.79 5.63
N LEU A 116 3.25 6.78 6.90
CA LEU A 116 2.78 7.74 7.91
C LEU A 116 3.88 8.78 8.14
N THR A 117 3.60 10.04 7.80
CA THR A 117 4.57 11.12 7.96
C THR A 117 4.58 11.71 9.37
N LYS A 118 5.74 12.17 9.83
CA LYS A 118 5.92 12.78 11.15
C LYS A 118 4.96 13.97 11.39
N GLN A 119 4.58 14.72 10.37
CA GLN A 119 3.63 15.82 10.51
C GLN A 119 2.24 15.37 10.98
N ILE A 120 1.75 14.22 10.50
CA ILE A 120 0.49 13.63 10.99
C ILE A 120 0.69 13.07 12.40
N TRP A 121 1.79 12.35 12.63
CA TRP A 121 2.16 11.81 13.94
C TRP A 121 2.12 12.86 15.05
N ASP A 122 2.83 13.96 14.86
CA ASP A 122 2.91 15.04 15.84
C ASP A 122 1.57 15.76 16.01
N LYS A 123 0.89 16.08 14.89
CA LYS A 123 -0.38 16.82 14.91
C LYS A 123 -1.48 16.10 15.68
N PHE A 124 -1.53 14.78 15.58
CA PHE A 124 -2.56 13.96 16.21
C PHE A 124 -2.07 13.24 17.48
N GLN A 125 -0.87 13.59 17.94
CA GLN A 125 -0.25 13.07 19.18
C GLN A 125 -0.25 11.53 19.18
N LEU A 126 0.16 10.95 18.04
CA LEU A 126 0.29 9.50 17.92
C LEU A 126 1.50 9.02 18.74
N THR A 127 1.37 7.83 19.29
CA THR A 127 2.41 7.10 20.01
C THR A 127 2.38 5.64 19.56
N LEU A 128 3.43 4.88 19.85
CA LEU A 128 3.42 3.44 19.53
C LEU A 128 2.25 2.72 20.22
N ASP A 129 1.89 3.14 21.43
CA ASP A 129 0.81 2.51 22.21
C ASP A 129 -0.60 2.80 21.64
N ASN A 130 -0.81 3.94 20.97
CA ASN A 130 -2.13 4.31 20.45
C ASN A 130 -2.25 4.22 18.93
N LEU A 131 -1.17 3.88 18.23
CA LEU A 131 -1.12 3.93 16.77
C LEU A 131 -2.18 3.04 16.12
N ASP A 132 -2.23 1.77 16.49
CA ASP A 132 -3.15 0.81 15.89
C ASP A 132 -4.62 1.22 16.10
N ASP A 133 -4.98 1.53 17.34
CA ASP A 133 -6.34 1.97 17.69
C ASP A 133 -6.76 3.21 16.90
N LYS A 134 -5.85 4.18 16.73
CA LYS A 134 -6.10 5.39 15.95
C LYS A 134 -6.26 5.11 14.47
N LEU A 135 -5.42 4.25 13.89
CA LEU A 135 -5.53 3.90 12.49
C LEU A 135 -6.81 3.10 12.20
N GLN A 136 -7.20 2.21 13.09
CA GLN A 136 -8.47 1.48 13.00
C GLN A 136 -9.69 2.41 13.13
N ASP A 137 -9.66 3.38 14.05
CA ASP A 137 -10.70 4.40 14.21
C ASP A 137 -10.82 5.31 12.97
N TRP A 138 -9.68 5.64 12.32
CA TRP A 138 -9.66 6.48 11.14
C TRP A 138 -10.12 5.78 9.87
N TRP A 139 -9.92 4.47 9.77
CA TRP A 139 -10.16 3.71 8.55
C TRP A 139 -11.55 3.89 7.95
N PRO A 140 -12.67 3.76 8.69
CA PRO A 140 -14.01 3.84 8.11
C PRO A 140 -14.42 5.25 7.67
N ASN A 141 -13.69 6.28 8.04
CA ASN A 141 -14.05 7.67 7.77
C ASN A 141 -13.05 8.36 6.82
N ILE A 142 -13.46 8.57 5.57
CA ILE A 142 -12.66 9.20 4.51
C ILE A 142 -12.20 10.64 4.81
N ARG A 143 -12.74 11.30 5.83
CA ARG A 143 -12.33 12.66 6.22
C ARG A 143 -11.16 12.68 7.19
N THR A 144 -10.74 11.53 7.69
CA THR A 144 -9.64 11.41 8.65
C THR A 144 -8.28 11.60 7.98
N PRO A 145 -7.23 11.85 8.78
CA PRO A 145 -5.87 12.03 8.28
C PRO A 145 -5.34 10.86 7.45
N MET A 146 -5.83 9.65 7.70
CA MET A 146 -5.45 8.45 6.94
C MET A 146 -5.71 8.61 5.44
N HIS A 147 -6.82 9.27 5.06
CA HIS A 147 -7.26 9.44 3.67
C HIS A 147 -6.91 10.81 3.07
N TRP A 148 -6.16 11.65 3.76
CA TRP A 148 -5.81 12.97 3.23
C TRP A 148 -4.98 12.84 1.96
N ILE A 149 -5.37 13.59 0.93
CA ILE A 149 -4.58 13.76 -0.29
C ILE A 149 -3.72 15.00 -0.12
N GLY A 150 -2.40 14.82 -0.22
CA GLY A 150 -1.43 15.89 -0.08
C GLY A 150 -1.35 16.78 -1.32
N ASN A 151 -0.78 17.99 -1.16
CA ASN A 151 -0.63 18.96 -2.24
C ASN A 151 0.14 18.42 -3.44
N TYR A 152 1.16 17.61 -3.21
CA TYR A 152 1.97 17.02 -4.27
C TYR A 152 1.25 15.92 -5.07
N ARG A 153 0.12 15.45 -4.55
CA ARG A 153 -0.77 14.49 -5.21
C ARG A 153 -2.10 15.13 -5.65
N GLY A 154 -2.11 16.46 -5.76
CA GLY A 154 -3.27 17.22 -6.25
C GLY A 154 -4.37 17.46 -5.23
N GLY A 155 -4.16 17.16 -3.96
CA GLY A 155 -5.10 17.42 -2.87
C GLY A 155 -4.93 18.79 -2.23
N LEU A 156 -5.71 19.02 -1.18
CA LEU A 156 -5.74 20.31 -0.46
C LEU A 156 -4.99 20.27 0.88
N ASN A 157 -4.54 19.10 1.31
CA ASN A 157 -3.83 18.95 2.57
C ASN A 157 -2.35 19.25 2.39
N LYS A 158 -1.71 19.77 3.42
CA LYS A 158 -0.27 20.06 3.41
C LYS A 158 0.58 18.80 3.17
N VAL A 159 0.10 17.66 3.66
CA VAL A 159 0.71 16.33 3.49
C VAL A 159 -0.37 15.28 3.27
N GLY A 160 -0.04 14.22 2.56
CA GLY A 160 -0.89 13.06 2.38
C GLY A 160 -0.90 12.13 3.60
N GLY A 161 -1.97 11.33 3.72
CA GLY A 161 -2.11 10.25 4.70
C GLY A 161 -1.54 8.93 4.20
N LEU A 162 -1.96 7.81 4.85
CA LEU A 162 -1.42 6.48 4.59
C LEU A 162 -1.56 5.98 3.14
N PHE A 163 -2.44 6.60 2.35
CA PHE A 163 -2.68 6.23 0.95
C PHE A 163 -2.14 7.24 -0.07
N TRP A 164 -1.67 8.43 0.37
CA TRP A 164 -1.40 9.55 -0.53
C TRP A 164 -0.15 10.35 -0.20
N CYS A 165 0.66 9.92 0.78
CA CYS A 165 1.87 10.65 1.16
C CYS A 165 2.95 10.52 0.09
N ASP A 166 3.43 11.66 -0.43
CA ASP A 166 4.53 11.65 -1.40
C ASP A 166 5.88 11.48 -0.68
N TRP A 167 6.63 10.42 -1.07
CA TRP A 167 7.95 10.14 -0.51
C TRP A 167 8.94 11.29 -0.65
N ASN A 168 8.94 11.94 -1.82
CA ASN A 168 9.97 12.93 -2.13
C ASN A 168 9.75 14.25 -1.43
N ALA A 169 8.48 14.68 -1.33
CA ALA A 169 8.11 16.04 -0.93
C ALA A 169 7.43 16.15 0.44
N GLU A 170 6.76 15.09 0.91
CA GLU A 170 5.88 15.16 2.09
C GLU A 170 6.32 14.23 3.22
N PHE A 171 6.96 13.11 2.89
CA PHE A 171 7.31 12.09 3.87
C PHE A 171 8.48 12.51 4.74
N ASN A 172 8.28 12.48 6.05
CA ASN A 172 9.33 12.57 7.05
C ASN A 172 9.23 11.38 8.01
N PRO A 173 10.35 10.66 8.27
CA PRO A 173 10.34 9.48 9.13
C PRO A 173 10.01 9.82 10.59
N ILE A 174 9.47 8.84 11.30
CA ILE A 174 9.13 8.89 12.72
C ILE A 174 10.21 8.09 13.47
N GLU A 175 10.84 8.73 14.46
CA GLU A 175 11.83 8.06 15.30
C GLU A 175 11.19 6.89 16.07
N GLY A 176 11.86 5.74 16.10
CA GLY A 176 11.37 4.54 16.77
C GLY A 176 10.31 3.73 15.99
N LEU A 177 9.78 4.25 14.85
CA LEU A 177 8.84 3.53 14.02
C LEU A 177 9.46 3.12 12.68
N THR A 178 9.70 1.83 12.49
CA THR A 178 10.10 1.28 11.18
C THR A 178 8.88 1.27 10.25
N GLN A 179 9.06 1.71 9.00
CA GLN A 179 7.98 1.74 8.03
C GLN A 179 8.39 1.12 6.69
N VAL A 180 7.48 0.35 6.09
CA VAL A 180 7.60 -0.15 4.70
C VAL A 180 6.34 0.24 3.93
N PHE A 181 6.51 0.86 2.76
CA PHE A 181 5.40 1.34 1.92
C PHE A 181 5.83 1.56 0.46
N GLY A 182 4.85 1.78 -0.43
CA GLY A 182 5.01 1.99 -1.87
C GLY A 182 4.66 3.40 -2.34
N HIS A 183 3.72 3.52 -3.28
CA HIS A 183 3.02 4.72 -3.77
C HIS A 183 3.87 5.72 -4.57
N THR A 184 5.10 5.92 -4.25
CA THR A 184 5.95 6.88 -4.98
C THR A 184 7.02 6.13 -5.77
N ALA A 185 6.84 6.05 -7.08
CA ALA A 185 7.72 5.28 -7.96
C ALA A 185 9.20 5.70 -7.89
N GLY A 186 10.09 4.72 -7.97
CA GLY A 186 11.53 4.91 -7.93
C GLY A 186 12.31 3.82 -8.65
N ARG A 187 13.61 4.02 -8.84
CA ARG A 187 14.48 3.07 -9.54
C ARG A 187 14.92 1.88 -8.69
N GLY A 188 14.61 1.87 -7.40
CA GLY A 188 14.98 0.83 -6.46
C GLY A 188 14.39 1.14 -5.09
N VAL A 189 14.62 0.26 -4.13
CA VAL A 189 14.25 0.49 -2.73
C VAL A 189 14.97 1.73 -2.21
N ARG A 190 14.22 2.68 -1.67
CA ARG A 190 14.75 3.93 -1.09
C ARG A 190 14.56 3.91 0.40
N GLN A 191 15.57 4.39 1.13
CA GLN A 191 15.55 4.41 2.59
C GLN A 191 15.75 5.82 3.13
N ARG A 192 15.00 6.18 4.15
CA ARG A 192 15.23 7.32 5.05
C ARG A 192 15.14 6.85 6.49
N VAL A 193 16.25 6.91 7.19
CA VAL A 193 16.38 6.41 8.58
C VAL A 193 15.90 4.95 8.65
N ASN A 194 14.78 4.68 9.29
CA ASN A 194 14.13 3.38 9.46
C ASN A 194 12.90 3.17 8.56
N SER A 195 12.76 3.96 7.51
CA SER A 195 11.60 3.91 6.60
C SER A 195 12.04 3.58 5.18
N PHE A 196 11.30 2.66 4.53
CA PHE A 196 11.60 2.11 3.21
C PHE A 196 10.44 2.35 2.25
N CYS A 197 10.70 3.05 1.13
CA CYS A 197 9.76 3.15 0.01
C CYS A 197 10.16 2.15 -1.07
N ILE A 198 9.27 1.20 -1.35
CA ILE A 198 9.54 0.02 -2.17
C ILE A 198 8.79 -0.02 -3.51
N ASP A 199 8.17 1.08 -3.91
CA ASP A 199 7.57 1.18 -5.25
C ASP A 199 8.67 1.28 -6.31
N CYS A 200 9.12 0.12 -6.79
CA CYS A 200 10.23 -0.02 -7.73
C CYS A 200 10.14 -1.29 -8.58
N LEU A 201 8.93 -1.82 -8.81
CA LEU A 201 8.77 -3.09 -9.55
C LEU A 201 9.11 -3.03 -11.03
N ASP A 202 9.36 -1.84 -11.58
CA ASP A 202 9.86 -1.67 -12.95
C ASP A 202 11.37 -1.97 -13.06
N ASN A 203 12.03 -2.28 -11.95
CA ASN A 203 13.44 -2.58 -11.87
C ASN A 203 13.71 -4.03 -11.41
N GLU A 204 14.89 -4.56 -11.70
CA GLU A 204 15.28 -5.95 -11.42
C GLU A 204 15.34 -6.28 -9.91
N HIS A 205 15.48 -5.29 -9.03
CA HIS A 205 15.61 -5.45 -7.57
C HIS A 205 14.35 -4.98 -6.85
N SER A 206 13.26 -5.70 -7.05
CA SER A 206 11.93 -5.20 -6.75
C SER A 206 11.34 -5.57 -5.39
N PHE A 207 12.01 -6.41 -4.59
CA PHE A 207 11.47 -6.83 -3.30
C PHE A 207 12.41 -6.47 -2.16
N LEU A 208 11.84 -5.97 -1.06
CA LEU A 208 12.54 -5.81 0.20
C LEU A 208 12.34 -7.08 1.04
N GLU A 209 13.43 -7.75 1.42
CA GLU A 209 13.39 -8.93 2.27
C GLU A 209 13.96 -8.60 3.65
N MET A 210 13.24 -8.95 4.71
CA MET A 210 13.64 -8.71 6.09
C MET A 210 13.32 -9.91 6.99
N GLU A 211 14.16 -10.15 7.98
CA GLU A 211 13.85 -11.02 9.12
C GLU A 211 13.44 -10.19 10.31
N ILE A 212 12.24 -10.44 10.84
CA ILE A 212 11.63 -9.73 11.96
C ILE A 212 11.14 -10.73 13.00
#